data_6b962840480d89336f7a887a073949de
#
_entry.id   6b962840480d89336f7a887a073949de
#
_cell.length_a   1.000
_cell.length_b   1.000
_cell.length_c   1.000
_cell.angle_alpha   90.00
_cell.angle_beta   90.00
_cell.angle_gamma   90.00
#
_symmetry.space_group_name_H-M   'P 1'
#
loop_
_entity.id
_entity.type
_entity.pdbx_description
1 polymer ?
#
loop_
_entity_poly.entity_id
_entity_poly.type
_entity_poly.pdbx_seq_one_letter_code
_entity_poly.pdbx_strand_id
1 'polypeptide(L)'
;IDSRPAEPLLDVPAPGDASRRLSLRYIPYARDQALLVVRDISNVMHLEQVRRDFVANVSHELRTPLTVLHGYLDMLEPGDAPEWAPMLEDLRSQSKRMAQIVEDLLTLSRLEAQHVLPEERVSMRAMLANLKREAEGLSQGRHQVVAGPCATADLRGSNQYLHSAFSNLVSNAVRYTPAGGRITLAWTADGRGGRFVVAD
;
A
#
# COMPACT_ATOMS: atom_id res chain seq x y z
N ILE A 1 24.63 31.69 -0.86
CA ILE A 1 23.32 31.90 -0.15
C ILE A 1 22.49 30.73 -0.56
N ASP A 2 22.40 29.76 0.31
CA ASP A 2 21.75 28.46 0.07
C ASP A 2 20.22 28.69 0.16
N SER A 3 19.58 28.82 -1.01
CA SER A 3 18.14 29.05 -1.13
C SER A 3 17.37 27.72 -1.02
N ARG A 4 17.52 26.99 0.07
CA ARG A 4 16.59 25.92 0.37
C ARG A 4 15.27 26.55 0.80
N PRO A 5 14.12 26.20 0.16
CA PRO A 5 12.83 26.59 0.70
C PRO A 5 12.76 26.02 2.13
N ALA A 6 12.51 26.90 3.10
CA ALA A 6 12.37 26.49 4.48
C ALA A 6 11.22 25.48 4.57
N GLU A 7 11.52 24.25 4.89
CA GLU A 7 10.49 23.24 5.12
C GLU A 7 9.61 23.73 6.28
N PRO A 8 8.29 23.69 6.13
CA PRO A 8 7.40 24.08 7.22
C PRO A 8 7.64 23.13 8.41
N LEU A 9 7.89 23.67 9.60
CA LEU A 9 7.78 22.92 10.84
C LEU A 9 6.29 22.61 11.02
N LEU A 10 5.91 21.40 10.68
CA LEU A 10 4.54 20.93 10.83
C LEU A 10 4.34 20.42 12.26
N ASP A 11 3.17 20.72 12.83
CA ASP A 11 2.68 20.09 14.05
C ASP A 11 3.43 20.47 15.34
N VAL A 12 3.48 21.75 15.66
CA VAL A 12 3.92 22.25 16.97
C VAL A 12 2.71 22.59 17.85
N PRO A 13 2.71 22.24 19.14
CA PRO A 13 1.65 22.67 20.05
C PRO A 13 1.65 24.20 20.21
N ALA A 14 0.47 24.81 20.31
CA ALA A 14 0.37 26.24 20.57
C ALA A 14 0.86 26.58 21.99
N PRO A 15 1.59 27.68 22.17
CA PRO A 15 1.95 28.14 23.50
C PRO A 15 0.69 28.40 24.35
N GLY A 16 0.61 27.75 25.51
CA GLY A 16 -0.50 27.89 26.44
C GLY A 16 -1.73 27.00 26.17
N ASP A 17 -1.80 26.33 25.01
CA ASP A 17 -2.89 25.41 24.69
C ASP A 17 -2.36 24.23 23.86
N ALA A 18 -2.02 23.13 24.52
CA ALA A 18 -1.48 21.94 23.87
C ALA A 18 -2.49 21.20 22.94
N SER A 19 -3.78 21.54 23.04
CA SER A 19 -4.82 20.95 22.16
C SER A 19 -4.81 21.59 20.77
N ARG A 20 -4.25 22.79 20.63
CA ARG A 20 -4.13 23.48 19.36
C ARG A 20 -2.80 23.15 18.69
N ARG A 21 -2.87 22.89 17.41
CA ARG A 21 -1.71 22.53 16.58
C ARG A 21 -1.43 23.63 15.57
N LEU A 22 -0.16 24.04 15.48
CA LEU A 22 0.27 25.12 14.62
C LEU A 22 1.27 24.61 13.59
N SER A 23 1.13 25.06 12.36
CA SER A 23 2.17 24.93 11.34
C SER A 23 2.94 26.26 11.28
N LEU A 24 4.25 26.17 11.40
CA LEU A 24 5.15 27.31 11.33
C LEU A 24 5.96 27.24 10.03
N ARG A 25 6.03 28.35 9.31
CA ARG A 25 6.91 28.47 8.15
C ARG A 25 7.78 29.72 8.30
N TYR A 26 9.09 29.52 8.25
CA TYR A 26 10.06 30.59 8.25
C TYR A 26 10.47 30.89 6.81
N ILE A 27 10.29 32.13 6.37
CA ILE A 27 10.61 32.59 5.02
C ILE A 27 11.64 33.72 5.13
N PRO A 28 12.91 33.52 4.77
CA PRO A 28 13.89 34.57 4.70
C PRO A 28 13.45 35.61 3.65
N TYR A 29 13.43 36.88 4.03
CA TYR A 29 12.88 37.95 3.19
C TYR A 29 13.94 38.95 2.79
N ALA A 30 14.89 39.30 3.69
CA ALA A 30 16.02 40.20 3.43
C ALA A 30 17.24 39.79 4.29
N ARG A 31 18.36 40.51 4.19
CA ARG A 31 19.63 40.13 4.85
C ARG A 31 19.50 39.80 6.33
N ASP A 32 18.62 40.53 7.05
CA ASP A 32 18.42 40.32 8.50
C ASP A 32 16.93 40.26 8.86
N GLN A 33 16.04 39.96 7.92
CA GLN A 33 14.61 39.90 8.13
C GLN A 33 14.04 38.58 7.63
N ALA A 34 13.08 38.06 8.38
CA ALA A 34 12.34 36.88 8.02
C ALA A 34 10.87 36.99 8.36
N LEU A 35 10.04 36.38 7.54
CA LEU A 35 8.62 36.26 7.76
C LEU A 35 8.35 34.92 8.45
N LEU A 36 7.72 34.97 9.61
CA LEU A 36 7.19 33.76 10.26
C LEU A 36 5.68 33.69 9.96
N VAL A 37 5.30 32.70 9.16
CA VAL A 37 3.91 32.37 8.89
C VAL A 37 3.44 31.34 9.88
N VAL A 38 2.45 31.64 10.69
CA VAL A 38 1.83 30.74 11.66
C VAL A 38 0.42 30.41 11.20
N ARG A 39 0.11 29.14 11.06
CA ARG A 39 -1.22 28.68 10.67
C ARG A 39 -1.76 27.70 11.70
N ASP A 40 -2.98 27.93 12.18
CA ASP A 40 -3.69 26.96 12.99
C ASP A 40 -4.17 25.82 12.10
N ILE A 41 -3.70 24.62 12.38
CA ILE A 41 -4.03 23.39 11.65
C ILE A 41 -4.85 22.41 12.48
N SER A 42 -5.32 22.82 13.65
CA SER A 42 -6.05 21.96 14.60
C SER A 42 -7.25 21.27 13.96
N ASN A 43 -8.07 22.01 13.21
CA ASN A 43 -9.26 21.46 12.55
C ASN A 43 -8.89 20.47 11.44
N VAL A 44 -7.83 20.75 10.68
CA VAL A 44 -7.35 19.84 9.62
C VAL A 44 -6.87 18.54 10.23
N MET A 45 -6.03 18.61 11.26
CA MET A 45 -5.51 17.46 11.98
C MET A 45 -6.65 16.65 12.64
N HIS A 46 -7.63 17.32 13.24
CA HIS A 46 -8.79 16.65 13.82
C HIS A 46 -9.61 15.91 12.76
N LEU A 47 -9.90 16.54 11.63
CA LEU A 47 -10.64 15.92 10.54
C LEU A 47 -9.90 14.71 9.95
N GLU A 48 -8.60 14.81 9.78
CA GLU A 48 -7.75 13.70 9.34
C GLU A 48 -7.75 12.56 10.35
N GLN A 49 -7.73 12.85 11.65
CA GLN A 49 -7.82 11.83 12.70
C GLN A 49 -9.17 11.14 12.68
N VAL A 50 -10.28 11.88 12.62
CA VAL A 50 -11.64 11.32 12.53
C VAL A 50 -11.78 10.44 11.29
N ARG A 51 -11.24 10.89 10.14
CA ARG A 51 -11.24 10.08 8.91
C ARG A 51 -10.48 8.77 9.07
N ARG A 52 -9.29 8.81 9.69
CA ARG A 52 -8.48 7.61 9.97
C ARG A 52 -9.21 6.62 10.88
N ASP A 53 -9.74 7.13 12.00
CA ASP A 53 -10.46 6.31 12.97
C ASP A 53 -11.72 5.70 12.35
N PHE A 54 -12.44 6.45 11.51
CA PHE A 54 -13.59 5.95 10.77
C PHE A 54 -13.20 4.79 9.84
N VAL A 55 -12.17 4.95 9.01
CA VAL A 55 -11.72 3.91 8.08
C VAL A 55 -11.25 2.67 8.84
N ALA A 56 -10.48 2.84 9.93
CA ALA A 56 -10.03 1.74 10.76
C ALA A 56 -11.20 0.96 11.38
N ASN A 57 -12.17 1.66 11.97
CA ASN A 57 -13.34 1.05 12.59
C ASN A 57 -14.22 0.33 11.58
N VAL A 58 -14.56 0.98 10.46
CA VAL A 58 -15.38 0.36 9.39
C VAL A 58 -14.72 -0.90 8.85
N SER A 59 -13.42 -0.88 8.68
CA SER A 59 -12.68 -2.04 8.15
C SER A 59 -12.66 -3.20 9.15
N HIS A 60 -12.53 -2.93 10.46
CA HIS A 60 -12.66 -3.96 11.49
C HIS A 60 -14.07 -4.56 11.54
N GLU A 61 -15.10 -3.70 11.47
CA GLU A 61 -16.51 -4.12 11.46
C GLU A 61 -16.89 -4.92 10.19
N LEU A 62 -16.22 -4.66 9.06
CA LEU A 62 -16.45 -5.41 7.82
C LEU A 62 -15.66 -6.71 7.74
N ARG A 63 -14.44 -6.78 8.30
CA ARG A 63 -13.61 -7.98 8.26
C ARG A 63 -14.30 -9.17 8.94
N THR A 64 -14.90 -8.96 10.11
CA THR A 64 -15.55 -10.00 10.89
C THR A 64 -16.67 -10.71 10.14
N PRO A 65 -17.72 -10.02 9.60
CA PRO A 65 -18.78 -10.70 8.84
C PRO A 65 -18.25 -11.32 7.53
N LEU A 66 -17.27 -10.71 6.88
CA LEU A 66 -16.66 -11.29 5.68
C LEU A 66 -15.91 -12.60 5.98
N THR A 67 -15.19 -12.66 7.10
CA THR A 67 -14.51 -13.88 7.55
C THR A 67 -15.53 -15.00 7.82
N VAL A 68 -16.65 -14.66 8.47
CA VAL A 68 -17.74 -15.61 8.77
C VAL A 68 -18.40 -16.10 7.46
N LEU A 69 -18.72 -15.17 6.54
CA LEU A 69 -19.28 -15.52 5.23
C LEU A 69 -18.34 -16.43 4.45
N HIS A 70 -17.06 -16.09 4.43
CA HIS A 70 -16.04 -16.90 3.75
C HIS A 70 -15.95 -18.30 4.35
N GLY A 71 -15.93 -18.39 5.69
CA GLY A 71 -15.92 -19.68 6.38
C GLY A 71 -17.13 -20.56 6.06
N TYR A 72 -18.34 -19.99 6.04
CA TYR A 72 -19.53 -20.74 5.64
C TYR A 72 -19.47 -21.17 4.15
N LEU A 73 -19.02 -20.31 3.27
CA LEU A 73 -18.87 -20.67 1.86
C LEU A 73 -17.82 -21.77 1.63
N ASP A 74 -16.75 -21.79 2.41
CA ASP A 74 -15.72 -22.85 2.34
C ASP A 74 -16.22 -24.21 2.87
N MET A 75 -17.20 -24.20 3.78
CA MET A 75 -17.82 -25.43 4.31
C MET A 75 -18.90 -26.01 3.40
N LEU A 76 -19.41 -25.23 2.43
CA LEU A 76 -20.42 -25.70 1.48
C LEU A 76 -19.77 -26.49 0.35
N GLU A 77 -20.08 -27.77 0.28
CA GLU A 77 -19.70 -28.62 -0.86
C GLU A 77 -20.96 -28.88 -1.71
N PRO A 78 -20.86 -28.76 -3.04
CA PRO A 78 -22.01 -28.98 -3.95
C PRO A 78 -22.27 -30.49 -4.17
N GLY A 79 -22.15 -31.33 -3.11
CA GLY A 79 -22.20 -32.80 -3.22
C GLY A 79 -23.46 -33.32 -3.88
N ASP A 80 -24.65 -32.89 -3.38
CA ASP A 80 -25.95 -33.33 -3.87
C ASP A 80 -26.57 -32.38 -4.93
N ALA A 81 -25.95 -31.24 -5.19
CA ALA A 81 -26.44 -30.22 -6.14
C ALA A 81 -25.27 -29.62 -6.95
N PRO A 82 -24.68 -30.40 -7.86
CA PRO A 82 -23.51 -29.94 -8.64
C PRO A 82 -23.78 -28.70 -9.49
N GLU A 83 -25.04 -28.39 -9.78
CA GLU A 83 -25.46 -27.16 -10.47
C GLU A 83 -25.16 -25.89 -9.65
N TRP A 84 -24.96 -25.99 -8.34
CA TRP A 84 -24.62 -24.86 -7.47
C TRP A 84 -23.09 -24.58 -7.43
N ALA A 85 -22.27 -25.48 -7.93
CA ALA A 85 -20.83 -25.33 -7.88
C ALA A 85 -20.33 -24.00 -8.50
N PRO A 86 -20.80 -23.56 -9.67
CA PRO A 86 -20.40 -22.27 -10.24
C PRO A 86 -20.82 -21.08 -9.37
N MET A 87 -22.03 -21.13 -8.81
CA MET A 87 -22.55 -20.06 -7.96
C MET A 87 -21.76 -19.95 -6.63
N LEU A 88 -21.43 -21.09 -6.02
CA LEU A 88 -20.60 -21.12 -4.81
C LEU A 88 -19.19 -20.59 -5.08
N GLU A 89 -18.59 -20.92 -6.21
CA GLU A 89 -17.28 -20.41 -6.60
C GLU A 89 -17.31 -18.90 -6.84
N ASP A 90 -18.36 -18.37 -7.48
CA ASP A 90 -18.56 -16.94 -7.64
C ASP A 90 -18.72 -16.24 -6.28
N LEU A 91 -19.49 -16.79 -5.36
CA LEU A 91 -19.66 -16.23 -4.01
C LEU A 91 -18.35 -16.24 -3.22
N ARG A 92 -17.56 -17.31 -3.29
CA ARG A 92 -16.22 -17.40 -2.68
C ARG A 92 -15.30 -16.33 -3.26
N SER A 93 -15.30 -16.18 -4.57
CA SER A 93 -14.50 -15.18 -5.28
C SER A 93 -14.87 -13.75 -4.84
N GLN A 94 -16.16 -13.44 -4.75
CA GLN A 94 -16.64 -12.13 -4.30
C GLN A 94 -16.32 -11.89 -2.83
N SER A 95 -16.47 -12.88 -1.95
CA SER A 95 -16.10 -12.77 -0.53
C SER A 95 -14.60 -12.44 -0.36
N LYS A 96 -13.73 -13.16 -1.08
CA LYS A 96 -12.28 -12.90 -1.08
C LYS A 96 -11.96 -11.49 -1.58
N ARG A 97 -12.63 -11.06 -2.66
CA ARG A 97 -12.46 -9.72 -3.22
C ARG A 97 -12.85 -8.63 -2.23
N MET A 98 -13.98 -8.79 -1.53
CA MET A 98 -14.40 -7.82 -0.52
C MET A 98 -13.41 -7.75 0.65
N ALA A 99 -12.92 -8.89 1.14
CA ALA A 99 -11.90 -8.92 2.19
C ALA A 99 -10.63 -8.18 1.76
N GLN A 100 -10.18 -8.36 0.51
CA GLN A 100 -9.02 -7.66 -0.04
C GLN A 100 -9.23 -6.14 -0.10
N ILE A 101 -10.41 -5.68 -0.56
CA ILE A 101 -10.74 -4.24 -0.62
C ILE A 101 -10.68 -3.62 0.79
N VAL A 102 -11.17 -4.31 1.81
CA VAL A 102 -11.12 -3.85 3.20
C VAL A 102 -9.67 -3.72 3.69
N GLU A 103 -8.81 -4.70 3.41
CA GLU A 103 -7.39 -4.65 3.76
C GLU A 103 -6.63 -3.54 3.01
N ASP A 104 -6.93 -3.34 1.73
CA ASP A 104 -6.33 -2.28 0.92
C ASP A 104 -6.72 -0.90 1.47
N LEU A 105 -7.99 -0.72 1.86
CA LEU A 105 -8.48 0.52 2.47
C LEU A 105 -7.80 0.82 3.82
N LEU A 106 -7.63 -0.22 4.66
CA LEU A 106 -6.88 -0.10 5.92
C LEU A 106 -5.42 0.27 5.69
N THR A 107 -4.79 -0.36 4.71
CA THR A 107 -3.40 -0.10 4.36
C THR A 107 -3.22 1.35 3.88
N LEU A 108 -4.12 1.81 3.01
CA LEU A 108 -4.13 3.20 2.54
C LEU A 108 -4.30 4.19 3.70
N SER A 109 -5.27 3.94 4.57
CA SER A 109 -5.52 4.80 5.74
C SER A 109 -4.30 4.88 6.68
N ARG A 110 -3.61 3.75 6.90
CA ARG A 110 -2.38 3.73 7.71
C ARG A 110 -1.24 4.49 7.04
N LEU A 111 -1.07 4.35 5.72
CA LEU A 111 -0.05 5.06 4.95
C LEU A 111 -0.28 6.57 4.98
N GLU A 112 -1.53 7.02 4.82
CA GLU A 112 -1.88 8.45 4.93
C GLU A 112 -1.62 9.01 6.34
N ALA A 113 -1.70 8.17 7.38
CA ALA A 113 -1.47 8.56 8.76
C ALA A 113 0.00 8.65 9.16
N GLN A 114 0.86 7.91 8.50
CA GLN A 114 2.28 7.82 8.85
C GLN A 114 3.09 8.87 8.10
N HIS A 115 3.56 9.89 8.81
CA HIS A 115 4.49 10.90 8.25
C HIS A 115 5.90 10.36 8.04
N VAL A 116 6.27 9.30 8.76
CA VAL A 116 7.56 8.62 8.64
C VAL A 116 7.32 7.12 8.56
N LEU A 117 7.62 6.55 7.40
CA LEU A 117 7.57 5.10 7.22
C LEU A 117 8.81 4.45 7.85
N PRO A 118 8.68 3.23 8.43
CA PRO A 118 9.83 2.48 8.87
C PRO A 118 10.80 2.27 7.71
N GLU A 119 12.05 2.67 7.88
CA GLU A 119 13.10 2.44 6.90
C GLU A 119 13.97 1.27 7.34
N GLU A 120 13.81 0.15 6.68
CA GLU A 120 14.68 -1.01 6.79
C GLU A 120 15.35 -1.33 5.45
N ARG A 121 16.39 -2.12 5.49
CA ARG A 121 17.05 -2.60 4.27
C ARG A 121 16.25 -3.79 3.73
N VAL A 122 15.65 -3.61 2.56
CA VAL A 122 14.83 -4.61 1.88
C VAL A 122 15.64 -5.26 0.77
N SER A 123 15.86 -6.57 0.90
CA SER A 123 16.55 -7.36 -0.13
C SER A 123 15.65 -7.52 -1.35
N MET A 124 15.99 -6.81 -2.42
CA MET A 124 15.22 -6.86 -3.66
C MET A 124 15.32 -8.21 -4.36
N ARG A 125 16.40 -8.95 -4.17
CA ARG A 125 16.53 -10.32 -4.66
C ARG A 125 15.53 -11.26 -3.99
N ALA A 126 15.40 -11.19 -2.66
CA ALA A 126 14.43 -12.00 -1.91
C ALA A 126 12.98 -11.59 -2.27
N MET A 127 12.74 -10.28 -2.38
CA MET A 127 11.45 -9.72 -2.80
C MET A 127 11.01 -10.25 -4.17
N LEU A 128 11.88 -10.18 -5.18
CA LEU A 128 11.57 -10.70 -6.52
C LEU A 128 11.28 -12.21 -6.49
N ALA A 129 12.05 -12.99 -5.72
CA ALA A 129 11.84 -14.43 -5.61
C ALA A 129 10.48 -14.76 -4.99
N ASN A 130 10.03 -13.98 -4.00
CA ASN A 130 8.71 -14.12 -3.38
C ASN A 130 7.60 -13.76 -4.38
N LEU A 131 7.69 -12.59 -5.00
CA LEU A 131 6.71 -12.10 -5.97
C LEU A 131 6.59 -13.04 -7.18
N LYS A 132 7.69 -13.66 -7.62
CA LYS A 132 7.65 -14.66 -8.69
C LYS A 132 6.84 -15.88 -8.27
N ARG A 133 7.06 -16.41 -7.05
CA ARG A 133 6.27 -17.55 -6.54
C ARG A 133 4.78 -17.20 -6.39
N GLU A 134 4.47 -16.00 -5.95
CA GLU A 134 3.10 -15.49 -5.89
C GLU A 134 2.46 -15.45 -7.28
N ALA A 135 3.17 -14.87 -8.27
CA ALA A 135 2.72 -14.83 -9.67
C ALA A 135 2.49 -16.21 -10.25
N GLU A 136 3.38 -17.16 -9.99
CA GLU A 136 3.25 -18.57 -10.43
C GLU A 136 2.01 -19.21 -9.80
N GLY A 137 1.78 -19.00 -8.50
CA GLY A 137 0.59 -19.48 -7.78
C GLY A 137 -0.70 -18.90 -8.33
N LEU A 138 -0.76 -17.57 -8.54
CA LEU A 138 -1.92 -16.87 -9.11
C LEU A 138 -2.17 -17.26 -10.57
N SER A 139 -1.11 -17.49 -11.33
CA SER A 139 -1.16 -17.90 -12.73
C SER A 139 -1.72 -19.30 -12.93
N GLN A 140 -1.51 -20.22 -11.98
CA GLN A 140 -1.93 -21.62 -12.09
C GLN A 140 -1.47 -22.27 -13.42
N GLY A 141 -0.27 -21.91 -13.88
CA GLY A 141 0.30 -22.43 -15.13
C GLY A 141 -0.23 -21.79 -16.42
N ARG A 142 -1.09 -20.76 -16.33
CA ARG A 142 -1.63 -20.07 -17.51
C ARG A 142 -0.64 -19.16 -18.20
N HIS A 143 0.43 -18.73 -17.49
CA HIS A 143 1.42 -17.77 -17.98
C HIS A 143 2.83 -18.27 -17.73
N GLN A 144 3.78 -17.84 -18.55
CA GLN A 144 5.20 -18.04 -18.30
C GLN A 144 5.76 -16.90 -17.44
N VAL A 145 5.96 -17.16 -16.14
CA VAL A 145 6.52 -16.17 -15.21
C VAL A 145 8.04 -16.28 -15.19
N VAL A 146 8.73 -15.21 -15.57
CA VAL A 146 10.19 -15.18 -15.72
C VAL A 146 10.80 -14.10 -14.81
N ALA A 147 11.90 -14.45 -14.13
CA ALA A 147 12.73 -13.48 -13.47
C ALA A 147 13.65 -12.81 -14.52
N GLY A 148 13.52 -11.51 -14.67
CA GLY A 148 14.39 -10.68 -15.49
C GLY A 148 15.64 -10.23 -14.73
N PRO A 149 16.32 -9.19 -15.20
CA PRO A 149 17.49 -8.61 -14.53
C PRO A 149 17.17 -8.23 -13.07
N CYS A 150 18.10 -8.55 -12.18
CA CYS A 150 18.01 -8.18 -10.77
C CYS A 150 19.33 -7.53 -10.34
N ALA A 151 19.30 -6.21 -10.17
CA ALA A 151 20.43 -5.46 -9.64
C ALA A 151 20.75 -5.93 -8.20
N THR A 152 22.01 -5.81 -7.82
CA THR A 152 22.48 -6.18 -6.46
C THR A 152 22.10 -5.15 -5.39
N ALA A 153 21.68 -3.97 -5.81
CA ALA A 153 21.29 -2.90 -4.92
C ALA A 153 19.96 -3.23 -4.22
N ASP A 154 19.95 -3.11 -2.91
CA ASP A 154 18.76 -3.22 -2.07
C ASP A 154 18.05 -1.87 -1.95
N LEU A 155 16.81 -1.89 -1.49
CA LEU A 155 16.00 -0.70 -1.27
C LEU A 155 15.95 -0.38 0.24
N ARG A 156 15.84 0.90 0.59
CA ARG A 156 15.47 1.32 1.94
C ARG A 156 13.99 1.69 1.96
N GLY A 157 13.26 1.12 2.90
CA GLY A 157 11.83 1.36 3.04
C GLY A 157 11.15 0.28 3.88
N SER A 158 9.84 0.32 3.98
CA SER A 158 9.07 -0.72 4.67
C SER A 158 8.90 -1.93 3.76
N ASN A 159 9.38 -3.09 4.19
CA ASN A 159 9.23 -4.36 3.45
C ASN A 159 7.75 -4.68 3.17
N GLN A 160 6.90 -4.46 4.16
CA GLN A 160 5.46 -4.72 4.05
C GLN A 160 4.80 -3.86 2.96
N TYR A 161 5.06 -2.56 2.95
CA TYR A 161 4.43 -1.65 1.97
C TYR A 161 5.00 -1.81 0.57
N LEU A 162 6.31 -2.05 0.45
CA LEU A 162 6.95 -2.34 -0.83
C LEU A 162 6.43 -3.66 -1.41
N HIS A 163 6.30 -4.70 -0.58
CA HIS A 163 5.71 -5.96 -1.00
C HIS A 163 4.27 -5.76 -1.50
N SER A 164 3.42 -5.06 -0.75
CA SER A 164 2.04 -4.76 -1.14
C SER A 164 1.98 -4.02 -2.48
N ALA A 165 2.81 -2.99 -2.67
CA ALA A 165 2.85 -2.23 -3.91
C ALA A 165 3.27 -3.09 -5.12
N PHE A 166 4.30 -3.90 -4.95
CA PHE A 166 4.82 -4.75 -6.03
C PHE A 166 3.89 -5.94 -6.33
N SER A 167 3.29 -6.56 -5.30
CA SER A 167 2.32 -7.63 -5.44
C SER A 167 1.07 -7.17 -6.20
N ASN A 168 0.62 -5.92 -5.99
CA ASN A 168 -0.47 -5.32 -6.76
C ASN A 168 -0.13 -5.22 -8.26
N LEU A 169 1.09 -4.83 -8.62
CA LEU A 169 1.52 -4.81 -10.02
C LEU A 169 1.57 -6.21 -10.62
N VAL A 170 2.09 -7.16 -9.87
CA VAL A 170 2.19 -8.57 -10.29
C VAL A 170 0.81 -9.21 -10.47
N SER A 171 -0.11 -9.01 -9.53
CA SER A 171 -1.47 -9.54 -9.63
C SER A 171 -2.24 -8.93 -10.81
N ASN A 172 -2.03 -7.65 -11.09
CA ASN A 172 -2.59 -7.01 -12.28
C ASN A 172 -2.06 -7.63 -13.56
N ALA A 173 -0.74 -7.84 -13.67
CA ALA A 173 -0.16 -8.50 -14.83
C ALA A 173 -0.73 -9.92 -15.02
N VAL A 174 -0.83 -10.73 -13.96
CA VAL A 174 -1.44 -12.07 -14.06
C VAL A 174 -2.91 -12.01 -14.48
N ARG A 175 -3.62 -10.98 -14.06
CA ARG A 175 -5.06 -10.82 -14.38
C ARG A 175 -5.32 -10.38 -15.81
N TYR A 176 -4.48 -9.50 -16.34
CA TYR A 176 -4.73 -8.85 -17.63
C TYR A 176 -3.95 -9.46 -18.80
N THR A 177 -2.90 -10.22 -18.52
CA THR A 177 -2.17 -10.94 -19.56
C THR A 177 -3.03 -12.10 -20.10
N PRO A 178 -3.17 -12.27 -21.40
CA PRO A 178 -3.83 -13.43 -21.99
C PRO A 178 -3.12 -14.76 -21.64
N ALA A 179 -3.88 -15.84 -21.59
CA ALA A 179 -3.32 -17.19 -21.36
C ALA A 179 -2.23 -17.52 -22.41
N GLY A 180 -1.14 -18.11 -21.96
CA GLY A 180 0.07 -18.37 -22.78
C GLY A 180 1.04 -17.17 -22.83
N GLY A 181 0.66 -16.02 -22.30
CA GLY A 181 1.52 -14.83 -22.24
C GLY A 181 2.71 -14.98 -21.29
N ARG A 182 3.66 -14.08 -21.40
CA ARG A 182 4.87 -14.06 -20.58
C ARG A 182 4.84 -12.86 -19.67
N ILE A 183 5.07 -13.09 -18.38
CA ILE A 183 5.18 -12.03 -17.35
C ILE A 183 6.63 -12.00 -16.85
N THR A 184 7.30 -10.87 -16.99
CA THR A 184 8.69 -10.69 -16.58
C THR A 184 8.77 -9.73 -15.39
N LEU A 185 9.43 -10.16 -14.31
CA LEU A 185 9.68 -9.34 -13.12
C LEU A 185 11.15 -8.94 -13.11
N ALA A 186 11.44 -7.65 -13.06
CA ALA A 186 12.82 -7.15 -13.05
C ALA A 186 13.02 -6.05 -12.02
N TRP A 187 14.24 -6.00 -11.50
CA TRP A 187 14.72 -4.92 -10.65
C TRP A 187 15.99 -4.32 -11.22
N THR A 188 15.96 -3.06 -11.51
CA THR A 188 17.12 -2.30 -11.98
C THR A 188 17.39 -1.15 -11.04
N ALA A 189 18.65 -0.81 -10.82
CA ALA A 189 19.05 0.30 -9.97
C ALA A 189 20.23 1.04 -10.64
N ASP A 190 20.23 2.35 -10.51
CA ASP A 190 21.29 3.25 -10.93
C ASP A 190 21.65 4.21 -9.77
N GLY A 191 22.58 5.13 -10.00
CA GLY A 191 23.00 6.11 -8.98
C GLY A 191 21.90 7.12 -8.56
N ARG A 192 20.72 7.09 -9.19
CA ARG A 192 19.59 8.00 -8.92
C ARG A 192 18.42 7.30 -8.24
N GLY A 193 18.37 5.97 -8.30
CA GLY A 193 17.28 5.22 -7.68
C GLY A 193 17.13 3.81 -8.22
N GLY A 194 16.01 3.17 -7.85
CA GLY A 194 15.65 1.83 -8.30
C GLY A 194 14.33 1.81 -9.05
N ARG A 195 14.21 0.86 -9.98
CA ARG A 195 13.00 0.64 -10.76
C ARG A 195 12.61 -0.83 -10.69
N PHE A 196 11.43 -1.11 -10.15
CA PHE A 196 10.78 -2.40 -10.27
C PHE A 196 9.90 -2.38 -11.53
N VAL A 197 10.01 -3.41 -12.34
CA VAL A 197 9.29 -3.53 -13.61
C VAL A 197 8.58 -4.85 -13.66
N VAL A 198 7.30 -4.81 -14.01
CA VAL A 198 6.50 -5.94 -14.42
C VAL A 198 6.15 -5.71 -15.89
N ALA A 199 6.60 -6.59 -16.77
CA ALA A 199 6.30 -6.54 -18.20
C ALA A 199 5.49 -7.79 -18.58
N ASP A 200 4.42 -7.57 -19.26
CA ASP A 200 3.43 -8.56 -19.69
C ASP A 200 3.13 -8.39 -21.19
#